data_11382ebf4288ec620d394e03d78a17c5
#
_entry.id   11382ebf4288ec620d394e03d78a17c5
#
_cell.length_a   1.000
_cell.length_b   1.000
_cell.length_c   1.000
_cell.angle_alpha   90.00
_cell.angle_beta   90.00
_cell.angle_gamma   90.00
#
_symmetry.space_group_name_H-M   'P 1'
#
loop_
_entity.id
_entity.type
_entity.pdbx_description
1 polymer ?
#
loop_
_entity_poly.entity_id
_entity_poly.type
_entity_poly.pdbx_seq_one_letter_code
_entity_poly.pdbx_strand_id
1 'polypeptide(L)' 'MNWFLTAKRYYDLGYYTDAQVGLFVEAGRITEEEYETITGKPYPSK' A
#
# COMPACT_ATOMS: atom_id res chain seq x y z
N MET A 1 12.12 -9.08 -4.96
CA MET A 1 11.61 -8.33 -3.80
C MET A 1 10.09 -8.33 -3.81
N ASN A 2 9.48 -8.56 -2.65
CA ASN A 2 8.03 -8.57 -2.55
C ASN A 2 7.54 -7.18 -2.09
N TRP A 3 7.01 -6.43 -3.03
CA TRP A 3 6.57 -5.06 -2.73
C TRP A 3 5.43 -5.03 -1.72
N PHE A 4 4.55 -6.02 -1.74
CA PHE A 4 3.46 -6.09 -0.78
C PHE A 4 3.99 -6.20 0.65
N LEU A 5 4.90 -7.13 0.88
CA LEU A 5 5.47 -7.31 2.22
C LEU A 5 6.27 -6.08 2.66
N THR A 6 7.01 -5.50 1.73
CA THR A 6 7.79 -4.30 2.02
C THR A 6 6.87 -3.15 2.43
N ALA A 7 5.83 -2.89 1.64
CA ALA A 7 4.92 -1.80 1.93
C ALA A 7 4.17 -2.04 3.24
N LYS A 8 3.74 -3.27 3.47
CA LYS A 8 3.02 -3.60 4.70
C LYS A 8 3.89 -3.37 5.93
N ARG A 9 5.14 -3.84 5.86
CA ARG A 9 6.06 -3.70 6.98
C ARG A 9 6.28 -2.24 7.33
N TYR A 10 6.59 -1.42 6.34
CA TYR A 10 6.90 -0.02 6.60
C TYR A 10 5.66 0.78 6.97
N TYR A 11 4.51 0.39 6.46
CA TYR A 11 3.27 1.01 6.89
C TYR A 11 3.01 0.71 8.37
N ASP A 12 3.18 -0.54 8.78
CA ASP A 12 2.97 -0.94 10.18
C ASP A 12 3.95 -0.24 11.11
N LEU A 13 5.17 0.01 10.64
CA LEU A 13 6.19 0.71 11.42
C LEU A 13 5.95 2.22 11.49
N GLY A 14 5.01 2.72 10.69
CA GLY A 14 4.71 4.14 10.68
C GLY A 14 5.55 4.95 9.71
N TYR A 15 6.32 4.29 8.85
CA TYR A 15 7.16 5.00 7.89
C TYR A 15 6.37 5.47 6.67
N TYR A 16 5.30 4.75 6.31
CA TYR A 16 4.50 5.08 5.14
C TYR A 16 3.11 5.50 5.56
N THR A 17 2.56 6.48 4.86
CA THR A 17 1.17 6.90 5.03
C THR A 17 0.31 6.15 4.02
N ASP A 18 -1.02 6.28 4.19
CA ASP A 18 -1.95 5.71 3.21
C ASP A 18 -1.64 6.22 1.80
N ALA A 19 -1.31 7.51 1.68
CA ALA A 19 -1.00 8.10 0.38
C ALA A 19 0.24 7.46 -0.24
N GLN A 20 1.24 7.16 0.57
CA GLN A 20 2.47 6.54 0.07
C GLN A 20 2.23 5.11 -0.38
N VAL A 21 1.41 4.37 0.35
CA VAL A 21 1.02 3.02 -0.10
C VAL A 21 0.24 3.11 -1.41
N GLY A 22 -0.59 4.13 -1.56
CA GLY A 22 -1.31 4.37 -2.80
C GLY A 22 -0.39 4.62 -3.98
N LEU A 23 0.76 5.25 -3.76
CA LEU A 23 1.75 5.44 -4.82
C LEU A 23 2.28 4.12 -5.34
N PHE A 24 2.40 3.11 -4.48
CA PHE A 24 2.82 1.78 -4.90
C PHE A 24 1.80 1.16 -5.84
N VAL A 25 0.51 1.42 -5.61
CA VAL A 25 -0.54 0.95 -6.51
C VAL A 25 -0.40 1.66 -7.87
N GLU A 26 -0.22 2.96 -7.85
CA GLU A 26 -0.10 3.74 -9.09
C GLU A 26 1.13 3.32 -9.89
N ALA A 27 2.19 2.95 -9.21
CA ALA A 27 3.41 2.50 -9.86
C ALA A 27 3.32 1.06 -10.36
N GLY A 28 2.22 0.37 -10.05
CA GLY A 28 2.06 -1.02 -10.47
C GLY A 28 2.85 -2.01 -9.62
N ARG A 29 3.27 -1.59 -8.44
CA ARG A 29 4.05 -2.48 -7.54
C ARG A 29 3.15 -3.37 -6.71
N ILE A 30 1.98 -2.88 -6.34
CA ILE A 30 0.99 -3.66 -5.60
C ILE A 30 -0.39 -3.40 -6.23
N THR A 31 -1.35 -4.24 -5.90
CA THR A 31 -2.72 -4.09 -6.40
C THR A 31 -3.55 -3.26 -5.44
N GLU A 32 -4.73 -2.85 -5.91
CA GLU A 32 -5.68 -2.14 -5.04
C GLU A 32 -6.11 -3.02 -3.88
N GLU A 33 -6.29 -4.32 -4.12
CA GLU A 33 -6.60 -5.25 -3.06
C GLU A 33 -5.52 -5.29 -2.00
N GLU A 34 -4.26 -5.27 -2.44
CA GLU A 34 -3.14 -5.27 -1.52
C GLU A 34 -3.09 -3.99 -0.71
N TYR A 35 -3.43 -2.87 -1.34
CA TYR A 35 -3.53 -1.61 -0.61
C TYR A 35 -4.55 -1.74 0.52
N GLU A 36 -5.70 -2.31 0.22
CA GLU A 36 -6.75 -2.46 1.23
C GLU A 36 -6.33 -3.38 2.36
N THR A 37 -5.59 -4.42 2.04
CA THR A 37 -5.06 -5.33 3.05
C THR A 37 -4.06 -4.63 3.96
N ILE A 38 -3.22 -3.78 3.38
CA ILE A 38 -2.18 -3.08 4.14
C ILE A 38 -2.78 -2.01 5.03
N THR A 39 -3.64 -1.16 4.48
CA THR A 39 -4.13 0.02 5.20
C THR A 39 -5.43 -0.23 5.94
N GLY A 40 -6.15 -1.27 5.59
CA GLY A 40 -7.47 -1.54 6.16
C GLY A 40 -8.54 -0.61 5.65
N LYS A 41 -8.28 0.11 4.56
CA LYS A 41 -9.21 1.08 3.98
C LYS A 41 -9.35 0.83 2.49
N PRO A 42 -10.53 1.14 1.91
CA PRO A 42 -10.71 0.97 0.47
C PRO A 42 -9.77 1.90 -0.30
N TYR A 43 -9.25 1.41 -1.41
CA TYR A 43 -8.39 2.23 -2.25
C TYR A 43 -9.22 3.37 -2.85
N PRO A 44 -8.76 4.62 -2.76
CA PRO A 44 -9.54 5.77 -3.25
C PRO A 44 -9.44 5.86 -4.78
N SER A 45 -10.14 5.00 -5.47
CA SER A 45 -10.17 5.07 -6.92
C SER A 45 -11.34 5.96 -7.34
N LYS A 46 -11.16 6.59 -8.45
CA LYS A 46 -12.18 7.50 -8.96
C LYS A 46 -13.11 6.83 -9.91
#